data_7b315c35faa0277c2947e5a0d918bc1b
#
_entry.id   7b315c35faa0277c2947e5a0d918bc1b
#
_cell.length_a   1.000
_cell.length_b   1.000
_cell.length_c   1.000
_cell.angle_alpha   90.00
_cell.angle_beta   90.00
_cell.angle_gamma   90.00
#
_symmetry.space_group_name_H-M   'P 1'
#
loop_
_entity.id
_entity.type
_entity.pdbx_description
1 polymer ?
#
loop_
_entity_poly.entity_id
_entity_poly.type
_entity_poly.pdbx_seq_one_letter_code
_entity_poly.pdbx_strand_id
1 'polypeptide(L)'
;MGEQNNYSVCTVCDIGCQLRTEVQDGKVQRVIAHDNPGLAKNICYKGVAVPSIHNHPDRLRKPLKRVGERGEDKWEEISYEQAMDEISERLKKVIDQYGPESFAVSTSGWNTQVTHSMDRRFMNLLGSPN
;
A
#
# COMPACT_ATOMS: atom_id res chain seq x y z
N MET A 1 15.09 -10.65 -24.28
CA MET A 1 15.42 -9.35 -23.64
C MET A 1 16.28 -9.64 -22.43
N GLY A 2 17.38 -8.90 -22.24
CA GLY A 2 18.37 -9.22 -21.23
C GLY A 2 17.85 -8.98 -19.80
N GLU A 3 18.49 -9.67 -18.86
CA GLU A 3 18.28 -9.49 -17.41
C GLU A 3 18.61 -8.03 -17.04
N GLN A 4 17.66 -7.35 -16.40
CA GLN A 4 17.84 -5.97 -15.99
C GLN A 4 17.91 -5.91 -14.45
N ASN A 5 19.04 -5.44 -13.95
CA ASN A 5 19.23 -5.15 -12.53
C ASN A 5 18.71 -3.76 -12.21
N ASN A 6 17.76 -3.68 -11.29
CA ASN A 6 17.21 -2.41 -10.79
C ASN A 6 17.51 -2.27 -9.30
N TYR A 7 17.85 -1.08 -8.89
CA TYR A 7 18.08 -0.75 -7.48
C TYR A 7 16.86 -0.04 -6.91
N SER A 8 16.45 -0.44 -5.72
CA SER A 8 15.25 0.07 -5.06
C SER A 8 15.39 -0.01 -3.54
N VAL A 9 14.35 0.43 -2.84
CA VAL A 9 14.27 0.37 -1.39
C VAL A 9 13.07 -0.51 -1.01
N CYS A 10 13.28 -1.39 -0.04
CA CYS A 10 12.20 -2.20 0.51
C CYS A 10 11.20 -1.32 1.27
N THR A 11 9.93 -1.42 0.91
CA THR A 11 8.84 -0.66 1.52
C THR A 11 7.96 -1.51 2.44
N VAL A 12 8.40 -2.73 2.80
CA VAL A 12 7.62 -3.64 3.64
C VAL A 12 7.62 -3.19 5.12
N CYS A 13 8.66 -2.47 5.55
CA CYS A 13 8.74 -1.87 6.89
C CYS A 13 9.63 -0.62 6.87
N ASP A 14 9.72 0.07 8.00
CA ASP A 14 10.42 1.35 8.15
C ASP A 14 11.95 1.27 8.04
N ILE A 15 12.52 0.07 8.05
CA ILE A 15 13.98 -0.12 7.94
C ILE A 15 14.53 0.36 6.61
N GLY A 16 13.73 0.27 5.53
CA GLY A 16 14.14 0.80 4.23
C GLY A 16 15.36 0.09 3.64
N CYS A 17 15.45 -1.23 3.77
CA CYS A 17 16.58 -2.01 3.23
C CYS A 17 16.77 -1.73 1.74
N GLN A 18 18.01 -1.50 1.34
CA GLN A 18 18.34 -1.27 -0.06
C GLN A 18 18.44 -2.58 -0.80
N LEU A 19 17.80 -2.62 -1.96
CA LEU A 19 17.56 -3.84 -2.74
C LEU A 19 18.16 -3.74 -4.13
N ARG A 20 18.56 -4.90 -4.65
CA ARG A 20 18.71 -5.15 -6.08
C ARG A 20 17.60 -6.10 -6.51
N THR A 21 16.88 -5.74 -7.56
CA THR A 21 15.81 -6.54 -8.14
C THR A 21 16.21 -7.04 -9.51
N GLU A 22 16.03 -8.34 -9.75
CA GLU A 22 16.23 -8.98 -11.02
C GLU A 22 14.88 -9.07 -11.73
N VAL A 23 14.77 -8.45 -12.89
CA VAL A 23 13.53 -8.41 -13.69
C VAL A 23 13.75 -9.13 -15.00
N GLN A 24 12.85 -10.06 -15.30
CA GLN A 24 12.81 -10.77 -16.57
C GLN A 24 11.39 -10.69 -17.13
N ASP A 25 11.27 -10.34 -18.40
CA ASP A 25 9.98 -10.20 -19.10
C ASP A 25 8.94 -9.35 -18.36
N GLY A 26 9.40 -8.25 -17.74
CA GLY A 26 8.57 -7.33 -16.98
C GLY A 26 8.11 -7.84 -15.60
N LYS A 27 8.61 -9.00 -15.16
CA LYS A 27 8.29 -9.58 -13.86
C LYS A 27 9.51 -9.58 -12.94
N VAL A 28 9.33 -9.18 -11.70
CA VAL A 28 10.35 -9.32 -10.67
C VAL A 28 10.50 -10.80 -10.34
N GLN A 29 11.68 -11.35 -10.63
CA GLN A 29 12.01 -12.76 -10.38
C GLN A 29 12.66 -12.94 -9.01
N ARG A 30 13.52 -12.00 -8.64
CA ARG A 30 14.30 -12.11 -7.42
C ARG A 30 14.56 -10.75 -6.82
N VAL A 31 14.56 -10.71 -5.50
CA VAL A 31 14.98 -9.56 -4.70
C VAL A 31 16.10 -10.00 -3.77
N ILE A 32 17.20 -9.30 -3.83
CA ILE A 32 18.39 -9.55 -2.99
C ILE A 32 18.88 -8.26 -2.35
N ALA A 33 19.78 -8.38 -1.39
CA ALA A 33 20.44 -7.21 -0.81
C ALA A 33 21.24 -6.46 -1.89
N HIS A 34 21.29 -5.13 -1.75
CA HIS A 34 22.12 -4.28 -2.60
C HIS A 34 23.59 -4.70 -2.53
N ASP A 35 24.30 -4.65 -3.65
CA ASP A 35 25.68 -5.11 -3.79
C ASP A 35 26.74 -4.01 -3.58
N ASN A 36 26.33 -2.75 -3.36
CA ASN A 36 27.25 -1.67 -3.06
C ASN A 36 27.96 -1.93 -1.73
N PRO A 37 29.30 -1.93 -1.69
CA PRO A 37 30.07 -2.21 -0.48
C PRO A 37 29.89 -1.16 0.63
N GLY A 38 29.43 0.06 0.31
CA GLY A 38 29.14 1.12 1.27
C GLY A 38 27.77 1.04 1.94
N LEU A 39 26.94 0.06 1.57
CA LEU A 39 25.59 -0.09 2.09
C LEU A 39 25.42 -1.39 2.88
N ALA A 40 24.51 -1.35 3.84
CA ALA A 40 24.17 -2.56 4.61
C ALA A 40 23.58 -3.64 3.68
N LYS A 41 24.25 -4.78 3.59
CA LYS A 41 23.85 -5.91 2.76
C LYS A 41 22.79 -6.78 3.45
N ASN A 42 21.85 -6.15 4.13
CA ASN A 42 20.83 -6.84 4.90
C ASN A 42 19.48 -6.81 4.17
N ILE A 43 18.93 -7.98 3.98
CA ILE A 43 17.54 -8.16 3.58
C ILE A 43 16.95 -9.30 4.43
N CYS A 44 15.78 -9.05 5.02
CA CYS A 44 15.07 -10.09 5.74
C CYS A 44 14.17 -10.90 4.79
N TYR A 45 13.63 -12.01 5.30
CA TYR A 45 12.74 -12.87 4.51
C TYR A 45 11.47 -12.14 3.99
N LYS A 46 11.00 -11.08 4.65
CA LYS A 46 9.88 -10.27 4.15
C LYS A 46 10.21 -9.61 2.81
N GLY A 47 11.40 -9.01 2.72
CA GLY A 47 11.87 -8.41 1.46
C GLY A 47 12.09 -9.46 0.37
N VAL A 48 12.63 -10.62 0.73
CA VAL A 48 12.82 -11.73 -0.22
C VAL A 48 11.49 -12.27 -0.75
N ALA A 49 10.42 -12.24 0.05
CA ALA A 49 9.09 -12.71 -0.34
C ALA A 49 8.31 -11.72 -1.26
N VAL A 50 8.80 -10.50 -1.46
CA VAL A 50 8.11 -9.48 -2.27
C VAL A 50 7.71 -9.96 -3.66
N PRO A 51 8.54 -10.68 -4.43
CA PRO A 51 8.13 -11.20 -5.73
C PRO A 51 6.92 -12.13 -5.66
N SER A 52 6.88 -13.02 -4.67
CA SER A 52 5.76 -13.95 -4.48
C SER A 52 4.46 -13.22 -4.12
N ILE A 53 4.55 -12.19 -3.27
CA ILE A 53 3.42 -11.34 -2.90
C ILE A 53 2.94 -10.52 -4.11
N HIS A 54 3.87 -9.93 -4.86
CA HIS A 54 3.55 -9.07 -5.99
C HIS A 54 2.91 -9.85 -7.16
N ASN A 55 3.39 -11.05 -7.40
CA ASN A 55 2.94 -11.90 -8.52
C ASN A 55 1.85 -12.90 -8.10
N HIS A 56 1.34 -12.82 -6.85
CA HIS A 56 0.35 -13.77 -6.36
C HIS A 56 -0.92 -13.73 -7.22
N PRO A 57 -1.50 -14.89 -7.62
CA PRO A 57 -2.70 -14.93 -8.45
C PRO A 57 -3.91 -14.25 -7.78
N ASP A 58 -4.03 -14.36 -6.45
CA ASP A 58 -5.13 -13.77 -5.68
C ASP A 58 -4.89 -12.31 -5.30
N ARG A 59 -3.84 -11.69 -5.84
CA ARG A 59 -3.59 -10.27 -5.56
C ARG A 59 -4.72 -9.42 -6.11
N LEU A 60 -5.35 -8.62 -5.26
CA LEU A 60 -6.38 -7.66 -5.65
C LEU A 60 -5.78 -6.62 -6.63
N ARG A 61 -6.45 -6.44 -7.76
CA ARG A 61 -6.06 -5.50 -8.83
C ARG A 61 -7.07 -4.40 -9.06
N LYS A 62 -8.23 -4.53 -8.45
CA LYS A 62 -9.32 -3.55 -8.48
C LYS A 62 -9.90 -3.38 -7.08
N PRO A 63 -10.55 -2.26 -6.80
CA PRO A 63 -11.33 -2.10 -5.59
C PRO A 63 -12.42 -3.15 -5.49
N LEU A 64 -12.69 -3.60 -4.28
CA LEU A 64 -13.78 -4.54 -3.97
C LEU A 64 -14.82 -3.85 -3.11
N LYS A 65 -16.07 -3.93 -3.53
CA LYS A 65 -17.23 -3.48 -2.78
C LYS A 65 -17.95 -4.67 -2.17
N ARG A 66 -18.20 -4.63 -0.88
CA ARG A 66 -19.01 -5.66 -0.22
C ARG A 66 -20.46 -5.52 -0.62
N VAL A 67 -21.05 -6.61 -1.13
CA VAL A 67 -22.45 -6.68 -1.56
C VAL A 67 -23.30 -7.59 -0.69
N GLY A 68 -22.68 -8.33 0.25
CA GLY A 68 -23.35 -9.17 1.23
C GLY A 68 -23.34 -8.58 2.63
N GLU A 69 -23.98 -9.28 3.56
CA GLU A 69 -23.93 -8.96 4.98
C GLU A 69 -22.50 -9.12 5.53
N ARG A 70 -22.25 -8.49 6.69
CA ARG A 70 -20.93 -8.60 7.34
C ARG A 70 -20.66 -10.08 7.72
N GLY A 71 -19.56 -10.64 7.19
CA GLY A 71 -19.17 -12.04 7.43
C GLY A 71 -19.58 -13.02 6.34
N GLU A 72 -20.38 -12.61 5.33
CA GLU A 72 -20.74 -13.47 4.20
C GLU A 72 -19.64 -13.58 3.12
N ASP A 73 -18.62 -12.74 3.19
CA ASP A 73 -17.50 -12.72 2.23
C ASP A 73 -17.92 -12.58 0.76
N LYS A 74 -18.97 -11.78 0.53
CA LYS A 74 -19.49 -11.49 -0.81
C LYS A 74 -19.01 -10.14 -1.28
N TRP A 75 -18.24 -10.14 -2.36
CA TRP A 75 -17.59 -8.98 -2.93
C TRP A 75 -17.84 -8.88 -4.43
N GLU A 76 -17.91 -7.65 -4.93
CA GLU A 76 -17.91 -7.37 -6.37
C GLU A 76 -16.77 -6.41 -6.72
N GLU A 77 -16.15 -6.58 -7.89
CA GLU A 77 -15.16 -5.65 -8.42
C GLU A 77 -15.86 -4.39 -8.93
N ILE A 78 -15.36 -3.23 -8.50
CA ILE A 78 -15.83 -1.92 -8.97
C ILE A 78 -14.69 -1.12 -9.57
N SER A 79 -15.01 -0.06 -10.32
CA SER A 79 -13.99 0.86 -10.81
C SER A 79 -13.38 1.69 -9.67
N TYR A 80 -12.19 2.24 -9.91
CA TYR A 80 -11.55 3.13 -8.96
C TYR A 80 -12.37 4.43 -8.78
N GLU A 81 -12.91 4.97 -9.87
CA GLU A 81 -13.76 6.15 -9.87
C GLU A 81 -15.00 5.92 -9.00
N GLN A 82 -15.70 4.81 -9.23
CA GLN A 82 -16.87 4.46 -8.41
C GLN A 82 -16.52 4.32 -6.93
N ALA A 83 -15.37 3.68 -6.62
CA ALA A 83 -14.93 3.54 -5.23
C ALA A 83 -14.68 4.90 -4.57
N MET A 84 -14.01 5.81 -5.28
CA MET A 84 -13.70 7.16 -4.77
C MET A 84 -14.96 8.00 -4.59
N ASP A 85 -15.90 7.95 -5.52
CA ASP A 85 -17.16 8.68 -5.43
C ASP A 85 -17.99 8.20 -4.24
N GLU A 86 -18.18 6.90 -4.09
CA GLU A 86 -18.95 6.33 -2.97
C GLU A 86 -18.30 6.60 -1.60
N ILE A 87 -16.96 6.48 -1.50
CA ILE A 87 -16.22 6.77 -0.26
C ILE A 87 -16.36 8.26 0.09
N SER A 88 -16.15 9.15 -0.89
CA SER A 88 -16.23 10.59 -0.68
C SER A 88 -17.62 11.04 -0.25
N GLU A 89 -18.66 10.50 -0.89
CA GLU A 89 -20.05 10.81 -0.54
C GLU A 89 -20.38 10.36 0.89
N ARG A 90 -19.98 9.13 1.27
CA ARG A 90 -20.24 8.59 2.61
C ARG A 90 -19.46 9.35 3.69
N LEU A 91 -18.18 9.65 3.42
CA LEU A 91 -17.35 10.41 4.35
C LEU A 91 -17.92 11.80 4.57
N LYS A 92 -18.33 12.49 3.48
CA LYS A 92 -18.97 13.81 3.57
C LYS A 92 -20.24 13.77 4.40
N LYS A 93 -21.11 12.78 4.18
CA LYS A 93 -22.34 12.62 5.00
C LYS A 93 -22.04 12.43 6.48
N VAL A 94 -21.02 11.66 6.83
CA VAL A 94 -20.62 11.46 8.24
C VAL A 94 -20.11 12.76 8.85
N ILE A 95 -19.24 13.47 8.14
CA ILE A 95 -18.69 14.75 8.62
C ILE A 95 -19.79 15.81 8.74
N ASP A 96 -20.67 15.92 7.76
CA ASP A 96 -21.79 16.90 7.78
C ASP A 96 -22.76 16.62 8.94
N GLN A 97 -22.94 15.35 9.33
CA GLN A 97 -23.85 14.95 10.41
C GLN A 97 -23.23 15.01 11.80
N TYR A 98 -21.95 14.65 11.94
CA TYR A 98 -21.33 14.40 13.25
C TYR A 98 -20.07 15.23 13.50
N GLY A 99 -19.68 16.09 12.55
CA GLY A 99 -18.45 16.87 12.62
C GLY A 99 -17.20 16.09 12.16
N PRO A 100 -16.11 16.81 11.84
CA PRO A 100 -14.88 16.19 11.37
C PRO A 100 -14.20 15.30 12.41
N GLU A 101 -14.39 15.55 13.70
CA GLU A 101 -13.87 14.74 14.80
C GLU A 101 -14.48 13.33 14.87
N SER A 102 -15.56 13.07 14.15
CA SER A 102 -16.16 11.74 14.03
C SER A 102 -15.33 10.78 13.16
N PHE A 103 -14.38 11.31 12.41
CA PHE A 103 -13.49 10.54 11.56
C PHE A 103 -12.08 10.47 12.14
N ALA A 104 -11.55 9.26 12.26
CA ALA A 104 -10.19 9.03 12.74
C ALA A 104 -9.42 8.15 11.75
N VAL A 105 -8.11 8.40 11.65
CA VAL A 105 -7.21 7.57 10.86
C VAL A 105 -6.31 6.75 11.79
N SER A 106 -6.25 5.44 11.56
CA SER A 106 -5.30 4.56 12.24
C SER A 106 -4.22 4.14 11.26
N THR A 107 -2.99 4.51 11.55
CA THR A 107 -1.84 4.17 10.74
C THR A 107 -0.88 3.28 11.51
N SER A 108 -0.09 2.50 10.80
CA SER A 108 0.92 1.62 11.37
C SER A 108 2.31 2.13 11.01
N GLY A 109 3.31 1.87 11.87
CA GLY A 109 4.72 2.16 11.61
C GLY A 109 5.32 1.44 10.38
N TRP A 110 4.51 0.70 9.65
CA TRP A 110 4.89 0.02 8.41
C TRP A 110 4.71 0.90 7.16
N ASN A 111 4.19 2.10 7.35
CA ASN A 111 4.03 3.05 6.26
C ASN A 111 5.33 3.82 6.01
N THR A 112 5.64 4.06 4.77
CA THR A 112 6.76 4.94 4.40
C THR A 112 6.47 6.35 4.91
N GLN A 113 7.51 7.16 5.13
CA GLN A 113 7.36 8.54 5.58
C GLN A 113 6.44 9.38 4.69
N VAL A 114 6.36 9.02 3.41
CA VAL A 114 5.46 9.69 2.44
C VAL A 114 4.00 9.46 2.81
N THR A 115 3.60 8.22 3.15
CA THR A 115 2.22 7.90 3.54
C THR A 115 1.83 8.58 4.85
N HIS A 116 2.69 8.61 5.85
CA HIS A 116 2.44 9.34 7.11
C HIS A 116 2.21 10.84 6.88
N SER A 117 2.95 11.46 5.98
CA SER A 117 2.75 12.87 5.63
C SER A 117 1.42 13.09 4.92
N MET A 118 1.01 12.17 4.07
CA MET A 118 -0.27 12.22 3.35
C MET A 118 -1.45 12.05 4.29
N ASP A 119 -1.37 11.09 5.23
CA ASP A 119 -2.41 10.86 6.23
C ASP A 119 -2.66 12.11 7.07
N ARG A 120 -1.60 12.71 7.62
CA ARG A 120 -1.69 13.96 8.39
C ARG A 120 -2.25 15.11 7.58
N ARG A 121 -1.79 15.26 6.32
CA ARG A 121 -2.32 16.30 5.44
C ARG A 121 -3.81 16.10 5.17
N PHE A 122 -4.24 14.87 4.92
CA PHE A 122 -5.63 14.52 4.71
C PHE A 122 -6.49 14.88 5.93
N MET A 123 -6.07 14.48 7.13
CA MET A 123 -6.79 14.79 8.36
C MET A 123 -6.87 16.31 8.63
N ASN A 124 -5.77 17.03 8.40
CA ASN A 124 -5.76 18.49 8.53
C ASN A 124 -6.73 19.18 7.55
N LEU A 125 -6.83 18.69 6.32
CA LEU A 125 -7.76 19.23 5.32
C LEU A 125 -9.22 18.93 5.66
N LEU A 126 -9.50 17.80 6.31
CA LEU A 126 -10.84 17.47 6.83
C LEU A 126 -11.19 18.24 8.11
N GLY A 127 -10.20 18.82 8.79
CA GLY A 127 -10.37 19.46 10.08
C GLY A 127 -10.53 18.49 11.26
N SER A 128 -10.17 17.21 11.08
CA SER A 128 -10.20 16.21 12.15
C SER A 128 -8.90 16.24 12.96
N PRO A 129 -8.96 16.25 14.29
CA PRO A 129 -7.81 16.17 15.18
C PRO A 129 -7.32 14.72 15.42
N ASN A 130 -8.02 13.70 14.94
CA ASN A 130 -7.86 12.29 15.31
C ASN A 130 -7.06 11.47 14.27
#